data_0ed2a826f5b44c6128383ac15a21c9c1
#
_entry.id   0ed2a826f5b44c6128383ac15a21c9c1
#
_cell.length_a   1.000
_cell.length_b   1.000
_cell.length_c   1.000
_cell.angle_alpha   90.00
_cell.angle_beta   90.00
_cell.angle_gamma   90.00
#
_symmetry.space_group_name_H-M   'P 1'
#
loop_
_entity.id
_entity.type
_entity.pdbx_description
1 polymer ?
#
loop_
_entity_poly.entity_id
_entity_poly.type
_entity_poly.pdbx_seq_one_letter_code
_entity_poly.pdbx_strand_id
1 'polypeptide(L)'
;EAIYDVVAMNPPFANSADVKHVNHAMKFLKPGGKLVAIMSSSVTFRNTRLHVEFRETIDQMGGTITMLPEKAFKSSGTMVNTVIVEVTAP
;
A
#
# COMPACT_ATOMS: atom_id res chain seq x y z
N GLU A 1 7.79 -17.43 0.60
CA GLU A 1 7.15 -18.34 1.53
C GLU A 1 6.13 -17.59 2.39
N ALA A 2 4.89 -18.09 2.43
CA ALA A 2 3.81 -17.41 3.12
C ALA A 2 3.89 -17.68 4.63
N ILE A 3 4.18 -16.64 5.41
CA ILE A 3 4.41 -16.76 6.85
C ILE A 3 3.58 -15.80 7.71
N TYR A 4 2.89 -14.83 7.08
CA TYR A 4 2.16 -13.82 7.85
C TYR A 4 0.65 -13.91 7.65
N ASP A 5 -0.09 -13.84 8.76
CA ASP A 5 -1.55 -13.71 8.74
C ASP A 5 -1.98 -12.26 8.58
N VAL A 6 -1.22 -11.35 9.16
CA VAL A 6 -1.50 -9.91 9.11
C VAL A 6 -0.19 -9.15 8.98
N VAL A 7 -0.16 -8.17 8.08
CA VAL A 7 0.96 -7.24 7.93
C VAL A 7 0.41 -5.82 7.99
N ALA A 8 0.95 -5.01 8.88
CA ALA A 8 0.65 -3.59 8.95
C ALA A 8 1.95 -2.83 8.66
N MET A 9 1.94 -1.93 7.68
CA MET A 9 3.15 -1.27 7.20
C MET A 9 2.97 0.24 7.10
N ASN A 10 4.07 0.94 7.34
CA ASN A 10 4.17 2.37 7.07
C ASN A 10 5.54 2.60 6.41
N PRO A 11 5.71 2.13 5.16
CA PRO A 11 7.01 2.18 4.49
C PRO A 11 7.39 3.59 4.07
N PRO A 12 8.69 3.86 3.85
CA PRO A 12 9.11 5.16 3.34
C PRO A 12 8.59 5.39 1.93
N PHE A 13 8.34 6.65 1.59
CA PHE A 13 7.74 7.01 0.30
C PHE A 13 8.77 7.32 -0.79
N ALA A 14 9.99 7.67 -0.42
CA ALA A 14 11.01 8.12 -1.36
C ALA A 14 11.29 7.08 -2.44
N ASN A 15 11.39 7.54 -3.69
CA ASN A 15 11.76 6.70 -4.83
C ASN A 15 10.84 5.49 -5.02
N SER A 16 9.55 5.66 -4.69
CA SER A 16 8.55 4.60 -4.79
C SER A 16 8.87 3.40 -3.91
N ALA A 17 9.62 3.61 -2.82
CA ALA A 17 9.98 2.54 -1.90
C ALA A 17 8.73 1.90 -1.28
N ASP A 18 7.68 2.69 -1.03
CA ASP A 18 6.43 2.18 -0.48
C ASP A 18 5.82 1.09 -1.38
N VAL A 19 5.77 1.30 -2.69
CA VAL A 19 5.25 0.31 -3.63
C VAL A 19 6.10 -0.95 -3.62
N LYS A 20 7.42 -0.78 -3.64
CA LYS A 20 8.36 -1.91 -3.64
C LYS A 20 8.24 -2.74 -2.36
N HIS A 21 8.14 -2.07 -1.21
CA HIS A 21 8.03 -2.75 0.08
C HIS A 21 6.70 -3.50 0.21
N VAL A 22 5.61 -2.90 -0.26
CA VAL A 22 4.29 -3.55 -0.20
C VAL A 22 4.25 -4.75 -1.14
N ASN A 23 4.77 -4.62 -2.37
CA ASN A 23 4.85 -5.73 -3.30
C ASN A 23 5.64 -6.90 -2.70
N HIS A 24 6.74 -6.60 -2.03
CA HIS A 24 7.56 -7.62 -1.38
C HIS A 24 6.78 -8.30 -0.25
N ALA A 25 6.14 -7.50 0.61
CA ALA A 25 5.40 -8.03 1.75
C ALA A 25 4.22 -8.91 1.33
N MET A 26 3.55 -8.58 0.23
CA MET A 26 2.42 -9.38 -0.25
C MET A 26 2.80 -10.83 -0.56
N LYS A 27 4.06 -11.07 -0.92
CA LYS A 27 4.54 -12.42 -1.22
C LYS A 27 4.57 -13.32 0.01
N PHE A 28 4.54 -12.74 1.20
CA PHE A 28 4.65 -13.49 2.46
C PHE A 28 3.31 -13.63 3.18
N LEU A 29 2.21 -13.17 2.58
CA LEU A 29 0.90 -13.35 3.16
C LEU A 29 0.42 -14.77 2.96
N LYS A 30 -0.09 -15.37 4.03
CA LYS A 30 -0.77 -16.66 3.94
C LYS A 30 -2.10 -16.48 3.21
N PRO A 31 -2.67 -17.55 2.64
CA PRO A 31 -4.03 -17.47 2.10
C PRO A 31 -4.98 -16.95 3.17
N GLY A 32 -5.77 -15.94 2.81
CA GLY A 32 -6.65 -15.25 3.76
C GLY A 32 -5.95 -14.22 4.62
N GLY A 33 -4.64 -14.08 4.50
CA GLY A 33 -3.88 -13.08 5.25
C GLY A 33 -4.20 -11.67 4.77
N LYS A 34 -4.09 -10.70 5.68
CA LYS A 34 -4.41 -9.30 5.37
C LYS A 34 -3.19 -8.41 5.45
N LEU A 35 -3.14 -7.44 4.53
CA LEU A 35 -2.12 -6.40 4.56
C LEU A 35 -2.82 -5.04 4.59
N VAL A 36 -2.33 -4.17 5.48
CA VAL A 36 -2.76 -2.79 5.55
C VAL A 36 -1.50 -1.93 5.49
N ALA A 37 -1.45 -1.00 4.55
CA ALA A 37 -0.27 -0.15 4.37
C ALA A 37 -0.68 1.31 4.20
N ILE A 38 0.08 2.20 4.84
CA ILE A 38 -0.06 3.63 4.61
C ILE A 38 0.95 3.99 3.52
N MET A 39 0.47 4.53 2.41
CA MET A 39 1.31 4.80 1.24
C MET A 39 1.11 6.22 0.74
N SER A 40 2.02 6.69 -0.11
CA SER A 40 1.86 7.98 -0.77
C SER A 40 0.66 7.95 -1.71
N SER A 41 -0.08 9.05 -1.78
CA SER A 41 -1.19 9.18 -2.72
C SER A 41 -0.75 9.04 -4.17
N SER A 42 0.55 9.17 -4.45
CA SER A 42 1.09 8.99 -5.80
C SER A 42 0.76 7.62 -6.38
N VAL A 43 0.51 6.61 -5.53
CA VAL A 43 0.14 5.27 -6.01
C VAL A 43 -1.18 5.28 -6.77
N THR A 44 -2.02 6.31 -6.58
CA THR A 44 -3.32 6.41 -7.25
C THR A 44 -3.24 7.02 -8.64
N PHE A 45 -2.17 7.75 -8.98
CA PHE A 45 -2.15 8.50 -10.24
C PHE A 45 -0.85 8.37 -11.05
N ARG A 46 0.26 7.94 -10.48
CA ARG A 46 1.48 7.80 -11.26
C ARG A 46 1.34 6.69 -12.29
N ASN A 47 1.90 6.94 -13.47
CA ASN A 47 1.75 6.03 -14.60
C ASN A 47 3.04 5.29 -14.97
N THR A 48 3.97 5.17 -14.02
CA THR A 48 5.10 4.27 -14.24
C THR A 48 4.59 2.85 -14.26
N ARG A 49 5.32 1.96 -14.91
CA ARG A 49 4.95 0.55 -14.99
C ARG A 49 4.73 -0.05 -13.59
N LEU A 50 5.60 0.28 -12.65
CA LEU A 50 5.52 -0.19 -11.29
C LEU A 50 4.18 0.19 -10.64
N HIS A 51 3.76 1.45 -10.79
CA HIS A 51 2.53 1.94 -10.19
C HIS A 51 1.29 1.38 -10.87
N VAL A 52 1.29 1.29 -12.20
CA VAL A 52 0.16 0.73 -12.94
C VAL A 52 -0.05 -0.75 -12.55
N GLU A 53 1.03 -1.53 -12.54
CA GLU A 53 0.94 -2.93 -12.16
C GLU A 53 0.49 -3.11 -10.70
N PHE A 54 0.94 -2.22 -9.82
CA PHE A 54 0.52 -2.24 -8.43
C PHE A 54 -0.99 -2.07 -8.29
N ARG A 55 -1.55 -1.04 -8.96
CA ARG A 55 -3.00 -0.80 -8.91
C ARG A 55 -3.78 -1.98 -9.48
N GLU A 56 -3.28 -2.58 -10.58
CA GLU A 56 -3.92 -3.75 -11.17
C GLU A 56 -3.92 -4.93 -10.20
N THR A 57 -2.81 -5.15 -9.50
CA THR A 57 -2.70 -6.22 -8.52
C THR A 57 -3.70 -6.03 -7.38
N ILE A 58 -3.78 -4.81 -6.85
CA ILE A 58 -4.73 -4.50 -5.77
C ILE A 58 -6.16 -4.75 -6.24
N ASP A 59 -6.49 -4.30 -7.44
CA ASP A 59 -7.83 -4.49 -8.01
C ASP A 59 -8.17 -5.97 -8.19
N GLN A 60 -7.23 -6.75 -8.72
CA GLN A 60 -7.42 -8.18 -8.94
C GLN A 60 -7.62 -8.94 -7.62
N MET A 61 -7.00 -8.47 -6.56
CA MET A 61 -7.15 -9.07 -5.23
C MET A 61 -8.41 -8.62 -4.51
N GLY A 62 -9.20 -7.74 -5.13
CA GLY A 62 -10.37 -7.16 -4.48
C GLY A 62 -10.03 -6.22 -3.35
N GLY A 63 -8.81 -5.67 -3.36
CA GLY A 63 -8.36 -4.73 -2.34
C GLY A 63 -8.90 -3.34 -2.54
N THR A 64 -8.60 -2.47 -1.59
CA THR A 64 -9.05 -1.08 -1.60
C THR A 64 -7.90 -0.11 -1.42
N ILE A 65 -8.03 1.07 -2.01
CA ILE A 65 -7.12 2.19 -1.80
C ILE A 65 -7.99 3.37 -1.38
N THR A 66 -7.86 3.78 -0.13
CA THR A 66 -8.71 4.84 0.45
C THR A 66 -7.88 6.06 0.79
N MET A 67 -8.30 7.22 0.30
CA MET A 67 -7.63 8.49 0.63
C MET A 67 -7.84 8.82 2.09
N LEU A 68 -6.74 9.17 2.78
CA LEU A 68 -6.83 9.66 4.15
C LEU A 68 -7.05 11.17 4.12
N PRO A 69 -7.79 11.71 5.12
CA PRO A 69 -7.90 13.14 5.25
C PRO A 69 -6.52 13.77 5.43
N GLU A 70 -6.28 14.87 4.74
CA GLU A 70 -5.02 15.59 4.83
C GLU A 70 -4.62 15.91 6.29
N LYS A 71 -5.62 16.20 7.12
CA LYS A 71 -5.42 16.55 8.52
C LYS A 71 -4.88 15.40 9.37
N ALA A 72 -4.99 14.15 8.89
CA ALA A 72 -4.56 13.00 9.68
C ALA A 72 -3.08 13.05 10.07
N PHE A 73 -2.25 13.72 9.26
CA PHE A 73 -0.81 13.78 9.49
C PHE A 73 -0.29 15.21 9.67
N LYS A 74 -1.17 16.18 9.78
CA LYS A 74 -0.78 17.58 9.88
C LYS A 74 0.06 17.87 11.12
N SER A 75 -0.25 17.22 12.22
CA SER A 75 0.46 17.43 13.48
C SER A 75 1.90 16.91 13.45
N SER A 76 2.21 16.00 12.54
CA SER A 76 3.56 15.47 12.39
C SER A 76 4.41 16.28 11.41
N GLY A 77 3.84 17.34 10.84
CA GLY A 77 4.54 18.17 9.86
C GLY A 77 4.58 17.58 8.46
N THR A 78 3.93 16.47 8.24
CA THR A 78 3.87 15.84 6.94
C THR A 78 2.84 16.53 6.06
N MET A 79 3.29 17.01 4.90
CA MET A 79 2.42 17.67 3.93
C MET A 79 2.03 16.74 2.78
N VAL A 80 2.50 15.51 2.80
CA VAL A 80 2.22 14.53 1.76
C VAL A 80 0.85 13.91 1.97
N ASN A 81 0.03 13.89 0.92
CA ASN A 81 -1.24 13.17 0.96
C ASN A 81 -0.96 11.68 1.00
N THR A 82 -1.74 10.98 1.80
CA THR A 82 -1.55 9.54 2.01
C THR A 82 -2.83 8.78 1.74
N VAL A 83 -2.65 7.48 1.48
CA VAL A 83 -3.76 6.56 1.29
C VAL A 83 -3.55 5.34 2.18
N ILE A 84 -4.63 4.65 2.52
CA ILE A 84 -4.55 3.33 3.13
C ILE A 84 -4.88 2.30 2.05
N VAL A 85 -3.97 1.35 1.87
CA VAL A 85 -4.16 0.22 0.97
C VAL A 85 -4.46 -1.01 1.82
N GLU A 86 -5.54 -1.71 1.51
CA GLU A 86 -5.93 -2.93 2.21
C GLU A 86 -6.15 -4.04 1.21
N VAL A 87 -5.52 -5.19 1.44
CA VAL A 87 -5.71 -6.37 0.60
C VAL A 87 -5.81 -7.61 1.48
N THR A 88 -6.53 -8.60 0.97
CA THR A 88 -6.59 -9.93 1.57
C THR A 88 -6.08 -10.92 0.52
N ALA A 89 -5.13 -11.75 0.89
CA ALA A 89 -4.58 -12.75 -0.02
C ALA A 89 -5.62 -13.82 -0.35
N PRO A 90 -5.71 -14.22 -1.60
CA PRO A 90 -6.66 -15.25 -2.00
C PRO A 90 -6.38 -16.63 -1.38
#